data_e7ed73c85b2e3794989f7c084d548cec
#
_entry.id   e7ed73c85b2e3794989f7c084d548cec
#
_cell.length_a   1.000
_cell.length_b   1.000
_cell.length_c   1.000
_cell.angle_alpha   90.00
_cell.angle_beta   90.00
_cell.angle_gamma   90.00
#
_symmetry.space_group_name_H-M   'P 1'
#
loop_
_entity.id
_entity.type
_entity.pdbx_description
1 polymer ?
#
loop_
_entity_poly.entity_id
_entity_poly.type
_entity_poly.pdbx_seq_one_letter_code
_entity_poly.pdbx_strand_id
1 'polypeptide(L)'
;STVRDNFIFVLDDYHSIDSKPVDEALIFLLDHMPPQMHLVITTREDPHLPLARLRARGQLSELRAADLRFTPAESSEFLNQVMGLNLSVEDITALENRTEGWIAGLQLAALSMQNCQDTASFIKSFTGSHRFVLDYLVEEVLQQQSEQIRSFLLKTAILERLSGSLCDAVTAQNGGRGILEALERSNLFLISLDDERQWY
;
A
#
# COMPACT_ATOMS: atom_id res chain seq x y z
N SER A 1 -0.94 36.20 16.17
CA SER A 1 -1.56 36.31 14.85
C SER A 1 -2.60 35.20 14.72
N THR A 2 -3.83 35.55 14.42
CA THR A 2 -4.92 34.60 14.17
C THR A 2 -4.96 34.31 12.70
N VAL A 3 -4.78 33.02 12.32
CA VAL A 3 -5.01 32.55 10.95
C VAL A 3 -6.52 32.64 10.69
N ARG A 4 -6.90 33.40 9.67
CA ARG A 4 -8.31 33.62 9.32
C ARG A 4 -8.77 32.79 8.13
N ASP A 5 -7.82 32.39 7.28
CA ASP A 5 -8.08 31.61 6.07
C ASP A 5 -8.03 30.12 6.37
N ASN A 6 -8.76 29.33 5.57
CA ASN A 6 -8.67 27.86 5.65
C ASN A 6 -7.26 27.42 5.27
N PHE A 7 -6.71 26.48 6.02
CA PHE A 7 -5.42 25.89 5.74
C PHE A 7 -5.43 24.39 5.97
N ILE A 8 -4.53 23.72 5.28
CA ILE A 8 -4.34 22.28 5.39
C ILE A 8 -3.01 22.02 6.10
N PHE A 9 -3.05 21.18 7.12
CA PHE A 9 -1.86 20.67 7.78
C PHE A 9 -1.68 19.21 7.37
N VAL A 10 -0.54 18.89 6.74
CA VAL A 10 -0.25 17.54 6.20
C VAL A 10 0.81 16.89 7.07
N LEU A 11 0.52 15.68 7.52
CA LEU A 11 1.47 14.77 8.14
C LEU A 11 1.70 13.62 7.16
N ASP A 12 2.84 13.67 6.48
CA ASP A 12 3.21 12.66 5.49
C ASP A 12 4.00 11.53 6.17
N ASP A 13 3.76 10.29 5.72
CA ASP A 13 4.41 9.09 6.24
C ASP A 13 4.32 8.95 7.79
N TYR A 14 3.15 9.25 8.35
CA TYR A 14 2.92 9.24 9.80
C TYR A 14 3.30 7.92 10.48
N HIS A 15 3.22 6.80 9.77
CA HIS A 15 3.61 5.46 10.23
C HIS A 15 5.10 5.36 10.63
N SER A 16 5.95 6.30 10.19
CA SER A 16 7.36 6.34 10.61
C SER A 16 7.57 6.87 12.03
N ILE A 17 6.51 7.37 12.66
CA ILE A 17 6.54 7.88 14.04
C ILE A 17 5.93 6.82 14.97
N ASP A 18 6.78 6.11 15.72
CA ASP A 18 6.36 5.22 16.82
C ASP A 18 6.55 5.95 18.15
N SER A 19 5.60 6.82 18.49
CA SER A 19 5.71 7.65 19.69
C SER A 19 4.35 7.98 20.29
N LYS A 20 4.01 7.28 21.37
CA LYS A 20 2.78 7.51 22.12
C LYS A 20 2.56 8.98 22.55
N PRO A 21 3.57 9.75 23.00
CA PRO A 21 3.40 11.18 23.29
C PRO A 21 2.99 12.00 22.07
N VAL A 22 3.44 11.63 20.86
CA VAL A 22 3.04 12.29 19.61
C VAL A 22 1.59 11.97 19.29
N ASP A 23 1.16 10.72 19.43
CA ASP A 23 -0.24 10.32 19.26
C ASP A 23 -1.16 11.08 20.24
N GLU A 24 -0.77 11.17 21.51
CA GLU A 24 -1.52 11.92 22.53
C GLU A 24 -1.63 13.42 22.19
N ALA A 25 -0.55 14.03 21.72
CA ALA A 25 -0.55 15.42 21.27
C ALA A 25 -1.45 15.62 20.03
N LEU A 26 -1.43 14.68 19.10
CA LEU A 26 -2.27 14.74 17.92
C LEU A 26 -3.75 14.53 18.26
N ILE A 27 -4.08 13.64 19.20
CA ILE A 27 -5.44 13.47 19.71
C ILE A 27 -5.93 14.77 20.36
N PHE A 28 -5.08 15.42 21.17
CA PHE A 28 -5.42 16.71 21.75
C PHE A 28 -5.66 17.78 20.69
N LEU A 29 -4.82 17.82 19.64
CA LEU A 29 -5.00 18.73 18.50
C LEU A 29 -6.35 18.48 17.80
N LEU A 30 -6.70 17.23 17.53
CA LEU A 30 -7.96 16.85 16.89
C LEU A 30 -9.20 17.29 17.71
N ASP A 31 -9.12 17.16 19.04
CA ASP A 31 -10.21 17.56 19.93
C ASP A 31 -10.37 19.10 20.05
N HIS A 32 -9.33 19.88 19.69
CA HIS A 32 -9.29 21.35 19.79
C HIS A 32 -9.01 22.01 18.44
N MET A 33 -9.20 21.30 17.35
CA MET A 33 -8.89 21.78 15.99
C MET A 33 -9.77 22.99 15.64
N PRO A 34 -9.17 24.10 15.19
CA PRO A 34 -9.96 25.24 14.75
C PRO A 34 -10.71 24.92 13.45
N PRO A 35 -11.89 25.54 13.22
CA PRO A 35 -12.73 25.20 12.07
C PRO A 35 -12.06 25.49 10.70
N GLN A 36 -11.02 26.32 10.67
CA GLN A 36 -10.27 26.64 9.45
C GLN A 36 -9.20 25.61 9.11
N MET A 37 -8.87 24.70 10.04
CA MET A 37 -7.82 23.71 9.85
C MET A 37 -8.37 22.42 9.30
N HIS A 38 -7.75 21.91 8.27
CA HIS A 38 -7.95 20.54 7.77
C HIS A 38 -6.65 19.75 7.98
N LEU A 39 -6.78 18.60 8.62
CA LEU A 39 -5.65 17.69 8.83
C LEU A 39 -5.71 16.57 7.79
N VAL A 40 -4.61 16.38 7.08
CA VAL A 40 -4.40 15.25 6.16
C VAL A 40 -3.26 14.39 6.72
N ILE A 41 -3.48 13.11 6.82
CA ILE A 41 -2.47 12.16 7.27
C ILE A 41 -2.30 11.11 6.17
N THR A 42 -1.07 10.94 5.67
CA THR A 42 -0.73 9.78 4.85
C THR A 42 -0.03 8.75 5.74
N THR A 43 -0.43 7.51 5.59
CA THR A 43 0.10 6.43 6.43
C THR A 43 -0.08 5.09 5.75
N ARG A 44 0.80 4.13 6.01
CA ARG A 44 0.68 2.75 5.50
C ARG A 44 -0.25 1.89 6.34
N GLU A 45 -0.43 2.24 7.62
CA GLU A 45 -1.27 1.53 8.58
C GLU A 45 -2.22 2.48 9.30
N ASP A 46 -3.23 1.96 9.94
CA ASP A 46 -4.16 2.78 10.71
C ASP A 46 -3.42 3.42 11.91
N PRO A 47 -3.39 4.77 11.99
CA PRO A 47 -2.69 5.45 13.08
C PRO A 47 -3.40 5.19 14.43
N HIS A 48 -2.65 5.26 15.52
CA HIS A 48 -3.15 5.11 16.89
C HIS A 48 -4.01 6.30 17.33
N LEU A 49 -4.99 6.66 16.49
CA LEU A 49 -5.94 7.75 16.71
C LEU A 49 -7.35 7.18 16.94
N PRO A 50 -8.27 7.92 17.53
CA PRO A 50 -9.62 7.45 17.81
C PRO A 50 -10.50 7.41 16.54
N LEU A 51 -10.09 6.66 15.51
CA LEU A 51 -10.72 6.61 14.18
C LEU A 51 -12.20 6.26 14.26
N ALA A 52 -12.58 5.28 15.10
CA ALA A 52 -13.97 4.89 15.28
C ALA A 52 -14.85 6.06 15.80
N ARG A 53 -14.31 6.87 16.74
CA ARG A 53 -14.98 8.04 17.26
C ARG A 53 -15.13 9.13 16.20
N LEU A 54 -14.08 9.39 15.43
CA LEU A 54 -14.07 10.38 14.36
C LEU A 54 -15.05 9.98 13.24
N ARG A 55 -15.06 8.70 12.87
CA ARG A 55 -15.99 8.15 11.89
C ARG A 55 -17.44 8.29 12.33
N ALA A 56 -17.75 7.93 13.59
CA ALA A 56 -19.10 8.06 14.14
C ALA A 56 -19.60 9.51 14.19
N ARG A 57 -18.68 10.49 14.25
CA ARG A 57 -19.02 11.93 14.25
C ARG A 57 -19.04 12.54 12.86
N GLY A 58 -18.77 11.80 11.80
CA GLY A 58 -18.63 12.32 10.43
C GLY A 58 -17.46 13.31 10.27
N GLN A 59 -16.41 13.15 11.08
CA GLN A 59 -15.22 14.01 11.09
C GLN A 59 -14.01 13.34 10.42
N LEU A 60 -14.19 12.18 9.79
CA LEU A 60 -13.15 11.41 9.13
C LEU A 60 -13.58 11.09 7.71
N SER A 61 -12.73 11.44 6.75
CA SER A 61 -12.75 10.93 5.40
C SER A 61 -11.56 10.00 5.21
N GLU A 62 -11.79 8.82 4.66
CA GLU A 62 -10.77 7.79 4.49
C GLU A 62 -10.61 7.48 3.02
N LEU A 63 -9.37 7.43 2.57
CA LEU A 63 -8.98 6.88 1.29
C LEU A 63 -8.14 5.64 1.55
N ARG A 64 -8.63 4.50 1.14
CA ARG A 64 -7.99 3.20 1.33
C ARG A 64 -7.28 2.74 0.06
N ALA A 65 -6.47 1.71 0.17
CA ALA A 65 -5.74 1.15 -0.98
C ALA A 65 -6.65 0.86 -2.18
N ALA A 66 -7.87 0.37 -1.94
CA ALA A 66 -8.85 0.12 -3.00
C ALA A 66 -9.31 1.39 -3.74
N ASP A 67 -9.40 2.52 -3.02
CA ASP A 67 -9.81 3.82 -3.59
C ASP A 67 -8.67 4.48 -4.39
N LEU A 68 -7.43 4.05 -4.14
CA LEU A 68 -6.23 4.58 -4.79
C LEU A 68 -5.78 3.74 -6.00
N ARG A 69 -6.43 2.62 -6.26
CA ARG A 69 -6.16 1.82 -7.47
C ARG A 69 -6.67 2.54 -8.69
N PHE A 70 -5.85 2.56 -9.72
CA PHE A 70 -6.28 3.10 -11.01
C PHE A 70 -7.35 2.23 -11.65
N THR A 71 -8.39 2.88 -12.13
CA THR A 71 -9.37 2.26 -13.02
C THR A 71 -8.76 2.02 -14.40
N PRO A 72 -9.37 1.17 -15.26
CA PRO A 72 -8.92 0.98 -16.64
C PRO A 72 -8.80 2.30 -17.43
N ALA A 73 -9.72 3.24 -17.19
CA ALA A 73 -9.70 4.55 -17.85
C ALA A 73 -8.51 5.39 -17.41
N GLU A 74 -8.25 5.47 -16.10
CA GLU A 74 -7.11 6.19 -15.53
C GLU A 74 -5.78 5.53 -15.93
N SER A 75 -5.72 4.20 -15.94
CA SER A 75 -4.56 3.44 -16.45
C SER A 75 -4.26 3.77 -17.92
N SER A 76 -5.30 3.87 -18.75
CA SER A 76 -5.18 4.24 -20.16
C SER A 76 -4.66 5.67 -20.33
N GLU A 77 -5.23 6.61 -19.60
CA GLU A 77 -4.81 8.00 -19.62
C GLU A 77 -3.36 8.15 -19.17
N PHE A 78 -3.01 7.51 -18.05
CA PHE A 78 -1.66 7.54 -17.51
C PHE A 78 -0.64 6.94 -18.48
N LEU A 79 -0.87 5.72 -18.97
CA LEU A 79 0.09 5.02 -19.83
C LEU A 79 0.25 5.70 -21.19
N ASN A 80 -0.84 6.14 -21.82
CA ASN A 80 -0.81 6.69 -23.16
C ASN A 80 -0.56 8.20 -23.19
N GLN A 81 -1.18 8.99 -22.30
CA GLN A 81 -1.05 10.44 -22.34
C GLN A 81 0.11 10.94 -21.50
N VAL A 82 0.27 10.42 -20.26
CA VAL A 82 1.34 10.89 -19.37
C VAL A 82 2.68 10.23 -19.71
N MET A 83 2.69 8.90 -19.89
CA MET A 83 3.92 8.16 -20.18
C MET A 83 4.26 8.09 -21.68
N GLY A 84 3.34 8.51 -22.57
CA GLY A 84 3.56 8.61 -24.02
C GLY A 84 3.63 7.25 -24.72
N LEU A 85 3.04 6.20 -24.15
CA LEU A 85 2.98 4.86 -24.73
C LEU A 85 1.70 4.74 -25.56
N ASN A 86 1.79 4.28 -26.80
CA ASN A 86 0.61 4.06 -27.65
C ASN A 86 0.11 2.59 -27.49
N LEU A 87 -0.35 2.24 -26.31
CA LEU A 87 -0.82 0.89 -26.00
C LEU A 87 -2.28 0.69 -26.44
N SER A 88 -2.58 -0.52 -26.91
CA SER A 88 -3.95 -0.92 -27.19
C SER A 88 -4.76 -1.13 -25.90
N VAL A 89 -6.09 -1.19 -26.03
CA VAL A 89 -6.98 -1.48 -24.88
C VAL A 89 -6.66 -2.85 -24.28
N GLU A 90 -6.33 -3.83 -25.12
CA GLU A 90 -5.96 -5.18 -24.71
C GLU A 90 -4.65 -5.18 -23.89
N ASP A 91 -3.66 -4.41 -24.32
CA ASP A 91 -2.38 -4.28 -23.63
C ASP A 91 -2.54 -3.60 -22.26
N ILE A 92 -3.35 -2.54 -22.19
CA ILE A 92 -3.67 -1.83 -20.95
C ILE A 92 -4.39 -2.77 -19.98
N THR A 93 -5.40 -3.49 -20.46
CA THR A 93 -6.14 -4.47 -19.64
C THR A 93 -5.22 -5.58 -19.13
N ALA A 94 -4.28 -6.05 -19.95
CA ALA A 94 -3.31 -7.05 -19.53
C ALA A 94 -2.35 -6.54 -18.45
N LEU A 95 -1.90 -5.28 -18.53
CA LEU A 95 -1.08 -4.65 -17.50
C LEU A 95 -1.87 -4.40 -16.21
N GLU A 96 -3.08 -3.91 -16.33
CA GLU A 96 -3.96 -3.67 -15.19
C GLU A 96 -4.24 -4.94 -14.41
N ASN A 97 -4.59 -6.03 -15.10
CA ASN A 97 -4.80 -7.34 -14.45
C ASN A 97 -3.56 -7.85 -13.71
N ARG A 98 -2.35 -7.43 -14.09
CA ARG A 98 -1.09 -7.82 -13.45
C ARG A 98 -0.66 -6.91 -12.33
N THR A 99 -1.03 -5.66 -12.41
CA THR A 99 -0.69 -4.63 -11.40
C THR A 99 -1.86 -4.34 -10.47
N GLU A 100 -3.05 -4.87 -10.79
CA GLU A 100 -4.30 -4.60 -10.06
C GLU A 100 -4.56 -3.09 -9.87
N GLY A 101 -4.20 -2.29 -10.88
CA GLY A 101 -4.31 -0.83 -10.82
C GLY A 101 -3.29 -0.15 -9.89
N TRP A 102 -2.27 -0.86 -9.41
CA TRP A 102 -1.21 -0.27 -8.59
C TRP A 102 -0.33 0.66 -9.43
N ILE A 103 -0.41 1.97 -9.12
CA ILE A 103 0.24 3.02 -9.93
C ILE A 103 1.75 2.84 -10.04
N ALA A 104 2.44 2.47 -8.96
CA ALA A 104 3.89 2.26 -9.04
C ALA A 104 4.24 1.08 -9.96
N GLY A 105 3.45 0.00 -9.93
CA GLY A 105 3.60 -1.12 -10.86
C GLY A 105 3.40 -0.70 -12.32
N LEU A 106 2.36 0.09 -12.60
CA LEU A 106 2.11 0.66 -13.94
C LEU A 106 3.25 1.57 -14.40
N GLN A 107 3.76 2.43 -13.52
CA GLN A 107 4.88 3.33 -13.82
C GLN A 107 6.17 2.55 -14.12
N LEU A 108 6.49 1.55 -13.32
CA LEU A 108 7.68 0.70 -13.54
C LEU A 108 7.58 -0.09 -14.84
N ALA A 109 6.38 -0.59 -15.17
CA ALA A 109 6.12 -1.21 -16.46
C ALA A 109 6.30 -0.21 -17.62
N ALA A 110 5.74 0.99 -17.50
CA ALA A 110 5.86 2.03 -18.51
C ALA A 110 7.31 2.45 -18.77
N LEU A 111 8.08 2.72 -17.72
CA LEU A 111 9.50 3.04 -17.81
C LEU A 111 10.30 1.93 -18.50
N SER A 112 9.97 0.67 -18.21
CA SER A 112 10.62 -0.49 -18.84
C SER A 112 10.27 -0.62 -20.32
N MET A 113 9.08 -0.19 -20.72
CA MET A 113 8.62 -0.23 -22.12
C MET A 113 9.15 0.90 -22.99
N GLN A 114 9.59 2.03 -22.42
CA GLN A 114 10.09 3.17 -23.20
C GLN A 114 11.24 2.82 -24.16
N ASN A 115 12.02 1.77 -23.85
CA ASN A 115 13.12 1.31 -24.68
C ASN A 115 12.87 -0.09 -25.29
N CYS A 116 11.64 -0.58 -25.26
CA CYS A 116 11.29 -1.90 -25.74
C CYS A 116 10.74 -1.83 -27.17
N GLN A 117 11.29 -2.65 -28.08
CA GLN A 117 10.79 -2.73 -29.45
C GLN A 117 9.52 -3.60 -29.58
N ASP A 118 9.30 -4.55 -28.67
CA ASP A 118 8.15 -5.45 -28.65
C ASP A 118 7.41 -5.32 -27.30
N THR A 119 6.53 -4.33 -27.24
CA THR A 119 5.72 -4.06 -26.05
C THR A 119 4.75 -5.19 -25.73
N ALA A 120 4.21 -5.88 -26.74
CA ALA A 120 3.26 -6.98 -26.53
C ALA A 120 3.93 -8.18 -25.87
N SER A 121 5.15 -8.55 -26.30
CA SER A 121 5.92 -9.61 -25.67
C SER A 121 6.36 -9.22 -24.25
N PHE A 122 6.76 -7.97 -24.06
CA PHE A 122 7.10 -7.44 -22.74
C PHE A 122 5.92 -7.57 -21.78
N ILE A 123 4.74 -7.10 -22.19
CA ILE A 123 3.53 -7.16 -21.35
C ILE A 123 3.21 -8.61 -20.97
N LYS A 124 3.31 -9.55 -21.90
CA LYS A 124 3.08 -10.97 -21.61
C LYS A 124 4.07 -11.56 -20.59
N SER A 125 5.29 -11.06 -20.56
CA SER A 125 6.33 -11.52 -19.63
C SER A 125 6.44 -10.69 -18.35
N PHE A 126 5.76 -9.54 -18.28
CA PHE A 126 5.79 -8.67 -17.12
C PHE A 126 5.12 -9.33 -15.92
N THR A 127 5.89 -9.55 -14.87
CA THR A 127 5.46 -10.21 -13.62
C THR A 127 6.08 -9.47 -12.43
N GLY A 128 5.68 -9.81 -11.21
CA GLY A 128 6.32 -9.32 -9.98
C GLY A 128 7.83 -9.63 -9.88
N SER A 129 8.32 -10.59 -10.70
CA SER A 129 9.75 -10.90 -10.82
C SER A 129 10.49 -9.99 -11.80
N HIS A 130 9.82 -9.02 -12.43
CA HIS A 130 10.49 -8.07 -13.31
C HIS A 130 11.49 -7.23 -12.50
N ARG A 131 12.71 -7.05 -13.02
CA ARG A 131 13.84 -6.47 -12.30
C ARG A 131 13.48 -5.17 -11.57
N PHE A 132 12.87 -4.21 -12.26
CA PHE A 132 12.54 -2.91 -11.66
C PHE A 132 11.47 -3.02 -10.57
N VAL A 133 10.48 -3.91 -10.74
CA VAL A 133 9.48 -4.18 -9.70
C VAL A 133 10.14 -4.82 -8.50
N LEU A 134 11.04 -5.76 -8.73
CA LEU A 134 11.74 -6.47 -7.68
C LEU A 134 12.69 -5.54 -6.91
N ASP A 135 13.46 -4.70 -7.61
CA ASP A 135 14.34 -3.70 -7.01
C ASP A 135 13.52 -2.74 -6.13
N TYR A 136 12.38 -2.21 -6.63
CA TYR A 136 11.49 -1.36 -5.88
C TYR A 136 10.93 -2.06 -4.61
N LEU A 137 10.42 -3.28 -4.75
CA LEU A 137 9.86 -4.03 -3.64
C LEU A 137 10.93 -4.37 -2.58
N VAL A 138 12.16 -4.63 -3.02
CA VAL A 138 13.28 -4.88 -2.08
C VAL A 138 13.65 -3.60 -1.34
N GLU A 139 13.81 -2.47 -2.04
CA GLU A 139 14.28 -1.22 -1.45
C GLU A 139 13.20 -0.55 -0.59
N GLU A 140 11.98 -0.40 -1.13
CA GLU A 140 10.92 0.40 -0.52
C GLU A 140 10.03 -0.41 0.44
N VAL A 141 10.01 -1.73 0.30
CA VAL A 141 9.15 -2.57 1.12
C VAL A 141 9.97 -3.47 2.04
N LEU A 142 10.79 -4.35 1.47
CA LEU A 142 11.45 -5.40 2.25
C LEU A 142 12.54 -4.84 3.17
N GLN A 143 13.34 -3.87 2.72
CA GLN A 143 14.40 -3.28 3.54
C GLN A 143 13.88 -2.44 4.70
N GLN A 144 12.66 -1.91 4.57
CA GLN A 144 12.00 -1.16 5.65
C GLN A 144 11.47 -2.07 6.78
N GLN A 145 11.43 -3.39 6.54
CA GLN A 145 10.92 -4.33 7.54
C GLN A 145 12.00 -4.76 8.54
N SER A 146 11.55 -5.10 9.75
CA SER A 146 12.42 -5.72 10.75
C SER A 146 13.01 -7.05 10.24
N GLU A 147 14.16 -7.44 10.78
CA GLU A 147 14.80 -8.72 10.41
C GLU A 147 13.88 -9.93 10.62
N GLN A 148 13.06 -9.89 11.66
CA GLN A 148 12.08 -10.93 11.96
C GLN A 148 11.05 -11.05 10.84
N ILE A 149 10.47 -9.93 10.39
CA ILE A 149 9.48 -9.88 9.30
C ILE A 149 10.12 -10.31 7.98
N ARG A 150 11.32 -9.82 7.66
CA ARG A 150 12.06 -10.24 6.45
C ARG A 150 12.31 -11.74 6.42
N SER A 151 12.80 -12.30 7.52
CA SER A 151 13.03 -13.75 7.63
C SER A 151 11.75 -14.55 7.49
N PHE A 152 10.65 -14.06 8.07
CA PHE A 152 9.34 -14.67 7.94
C PHE A 152 8.86 -14.69 6.49
N LEU A 153 8.86 -13.55 5.82
CA LEU A 153 8.44 -13.40 4.43
C LEU A 153 9.26 -14.31 3.49
N LEU A 154 10.59 -14.32 3.64
CA LEU A 154 11.47 -15.16 2.81
C LEU A 154 11.23 -16.65 3.03
N LYS A 155 10.99 -17.10 4.25
CA LYS A 155 10.74 -18.52 4.55
C LYS A 155 9.37 -18.99 4.09
N THR A 156 8.36 -18.10 4.15
CA THR A 156 6.98 -18.44 3.77
C THR A 156 6.67 -18.18 2.29
N ALA A 157 7.59 -17.57 1.54
CA ALA A 157 7.41 -17.25 0.11
C ALA A 157 7.15 -18.47 -0.80
N ILE A 158 7.41 -19.69 -0.34
CA ILE A 158 7.11 -20.93 -1.06
C ILE A 158 5.65 -21.35 -0.97
N LEU A 159 4.86 -20.73 -0.10
CA LEU A 159 3.47 -21.07 0.15
C LEU A 159 2.55 -20.27 -0.75
N GLU A 160 1.57 -20.91 -1.35
CA GLU A 160 0.54 -20.25 -2.17
C GLU A 160 -0.56 -19.60 -1.31
N ARG A 161 -0.75 -20.12 -0.11
CA ARG A 161 -1.69 -19.60 0.89
C ARG A 161 -1.04 -19.67 2.25
N LEU A 162 -1.35 -18.70 3.10
CA LEU A 162 -0.77 -18.58 4.42
C LEU A 162 -1.82 -18.80 5.51
N SER A 163 -1.45 -19.54 6.54
CA SER A 163 -2.17 -19.58 7.81
C SER A 163 -1.18 -19.58 8.96
N GLY A 164 -1.59 -19.12 10.14
CA GLY A 164 -0.69 -19.04 11.30
C GLY A 164 0.03 -20.35 11.58
N SER A 165 -0.70 -21.47 11.62
CA SER A 165 -0.15 -22.80 11.91
C SER A 165 0.80 -23.30 10.81
N LEU A 166 0.48 -23.02 9.54
CA LEU A 166 1.35 -23.40 8.41
C LEU A 166 2.65 -22.59 8.41
N CYS A 167 2.55 -21.30 8.66
CA CYS A 167 3.73 -20.42 8.79
C CYS A 167 4.61 -20.84 9.98
N ASP A 168 4.02 -21.19 11.14
CA ASP A 168 4.76 -21.69 12.30
C ASP A 168 5.53 -22.97 11.96
N ALA A 169 4.90 -23.88 11.23
CA ALA A 169 5.53 -25.14 10.80
C ALA A 169 6.71 -24.91 9.85
N VAL A 170 6.56 -24.01 8.86
CA VAL A 170 7.59 -23.73 7.85
C VAL A 170 8.74 -22.91 8.43
N THR A 171 8.45 -21.97 9.30
CA THR A 171 9.48 -21.11 9.90
C THR A 171 10.18 -21.76 11.09
N ALA A 172 9.60 -22.83 11.64
CA ALA A 172 9.97 -23.44 12.94
C ALA A 172 9.92 -22.43 14.09
N GLN A 173 8.97 -21.51 14.06
CA GLN A 173 8.73 -20.47 15.07
C GLN A 173 7.27 -20.50 15.50
N ASN A 174 6.92 -19.76 16.54
CA ASN A 174 5.55 -19.56 16.98
C ASN A 174 5.15 -18.10 16.76
N GLY A 175 3.84 -17.88 16.57
CA GLY A 175 3.30 -16.52 16.44
C GLY A 175 3.06 -16.07 15.00
N GLY A 176 3.09 -16.97 14.03
CA GLY A 176 2.82 -16.70 12.61
C GLY A 176 1.49 -16.00 12.38
N ARG A 177 0.43 -16.34 13.15
CA ARG A 177 -0.84 -15.64 13.08
C ARG A 177 -0.71 -14.15 13.40
N GLY A 178 -0.02 -13.81 14.48
CA GLY A 178 0.19 -12.40 14.86
C GLY A 178 1.01 -11.63 13.83
N ILE A 179 1.97 -12.29 13.18
CA ILE A 179 2.76 -11.70 12.08
C ILE A 179 1.86 -11.47 10.86
N LEU A 180 1.03 -12.43 10.45
CA LEU A 180 0.11 -12.28 9.33
C LEU A 180 -0.89 -11.13 9.57
N GLU A 181 -1.48 -11.05 10.76
CA GLU A 181 -2.38 -9.96 11.14
C GLU A 181 -1.66 -8.59 11.15
N ALA A 182 -0.38 -8.55 11.52
CA ALA A 182 0.42 -7.32 11.45
C ALA A 182 0.72 -6.91 10.01
N LEU A 183 1.09 -7.87 9.15
CA LEU A 183 1.34 -7.64 7.72
C LEU A 183 0.08 -7.15 7.00
N GLU A 184 -1.08 -7.73 7.28
CA GLU A 184 -2.37 -7.28 6.75
C GLU A 184 -2.65 -5.82 7.17
N ARG A 185 -2.51 -5.50 8.47
CA ARG A 185 -2.72 -4.14 8.98
C ARG A 185 -1.78 -3.12 8.36
N SER A 186 -0.55 -3.51 8.08
CA SER A 186 0.46 -2.66 7.43
C SER A 186 0.30 -2.61 5.90
N ASN A 187 -0.76 -3.19 5.33
CA ASN A 187 -1.01 -3.25 3.88
C ASN A 187 0.18 -3.80 3.07
N LEU A 188 0.90 -4.79 3.62
CA LEU A 188 2.06 -5.41 2.98
C LEU A 188 1.65 -6.54 2.02
N PHE A 189 0.80 -6.21 1.03
CA PHE A 189 0.34 -7.11 -0.04
C PHE A 189 -0.32 -8.40 0.45
N LEU A 190 -0.77 -8.44 1.70
CA LEU A 190 -1.45 -9.57 2.30
C LEU A 190 -2.93 -9.21 2.51
N ILE A 191 -3.81 -10.09 2.05
CA ILE A 191 -5.25 -9.94 2.21
C ILE A 191 -5.82 -11.21 2.85
N SER A 192 -6.78 -11.04 3.74
CA SER A 192 -7.51 -12.17 4.29
C SER A 192 -8.40 -12.81 3.22
N LEU A 193 -8.40 -14.13 3.15
CA LEU A 193 -9.24 -14.91 2.24
C LEU A 193 -10.57 -15.35 2.90
N ASP A 194 -10.70 -15.12 4.21
CA ASP A 194 -11.90 -15.43 4.98
C ASP A 194 -12.18 -14.38 6.06
N ASP A 195 -13.43 -14.32 6.53
CA ASP A 195 -13.87 -13.36 7.55
C ASP A 195 -13.25 -13.64 8.95
N GLU A 196 -12.74 -14.84 9.17
CA GLU A 196 -12.15 -15.26 10.45
C GLU A 196 -10.63 -15.02 10.49
N ARG A 197 -10.04 -14.50 9.41
CA ARG A 197 -8.59 -14.27 9.27
C ARG A 197 -7.76 -15.51 9.58
N GLN A 198 -8.20 -16.64 9.09
CA GLN A 198 -7.49 -17.90 9.23
C GLN A 198 -6.57 -18.16 8.03
N TRP A 199 -6.98 -17.70 6.86
CA TRP A 199 -6.26 -17.86 5.61
C TRP A 199 -5.99 -16.50 4.92
N TYR A 200 -4.82 -16.42 4.34
CA TYR A 200 -4.30 -15.29 3.59
C TYR A 200 -3.72 -15.75 2.25
#